data_2ca85fbe1f0a11f6fea063d763a721ff
#
_entry.id   2ca85fbe1f0a11f6fea063d763a721ff
#
_cell.length_a   1.000
_cell.length_b   1.000
_cell.length_c   1.000
_cell.angle_alpha   90.00
_cell.angle_beta   90.00
_cell.angle_gamma   90.00
#
_symmetry.space_group_name_H-M   'P 1'
#
loop_
_entity.id
_entity.type
_entity.pdbx_description
1 polymer ?
#
loop_
_entity_poly.entity_id
_entity_poly.type
_entity_poly.pdbx_seq_one_letter_code
_entity_poly.pdbx_strand_id
1 'polypeptide(L)'
;DLTCPFGVITCPDPSTNKDDVALVQTQSEAAKRLIQHNTSTVLNRMEWLRRNKEKKNLTNQNLKVQFSNQSLNSLVNSLASTYFANYNSSNTENFDNVLNFWSEGTISIGKTGDTKFSSSKKVSTTGFTIGADKRNADNLMRGIAIRFGNDDVDVGSVGSALDMRSLSFTFYETKPKGNNKFLDNLAG
;
A
#
# COMPACT_ATOMS: atom_id res chain seq x y z
N ASP A 1 -0.79 -31.18 -26.01
CA ASP A 1 -2.13 -31.39 -26.57
C ASP A 1 -3.17 -31.12 -25.49
N LEU A 2 -3.80 -29.95 -25.55
CA LEU A 2 -4.97 -29.60 -24.76
C LEU A 2 -6.18 -30.28 -25.39
N THR A 3 -6.59 -31.40 -24.86
CA THR A 3 -7.84 -32.08 -25.27
C THR A 3 -9.02 -31.35 -24.67
N CYS A 4 -9.82 -30.68 -25.53
CA CYS A 4 -11.07 -30.08 -25.10
C CYS A 4 -12.08 -31.14 -24.67
N PRO A 5 -12.79 -30.99 -23.57
CA PRO A 5 -13.89 -31.87 -23.20
C PRO A 5 -15.04 -31.72 -24.19
N PHE A 6 -15.73 -32.82 -24.48
CA PHE A 6 -16.95 -32.91 -25.30
C PHE A 6 -16.82 -32.72 -26.82
N GLY A 7 -15.84 -33.38 -27.46
CA GLY A 7 -15.90 -33.62 -28.91
C GLY A 7 -15.67 -32.40 -29.81
N VAL A 8 -15.19 -31.32 -29.28
CA VAL A 8 -14.72 -30.16 -30.06
C VAL A 8 -13.32 -30.50 -30.61
N ILE A 9 -13.15 -30.46 -31.91
CA ILE A 9 -11.92 -30.89 -32.61
C ILE A 9 -10.73 -29.96 -32.33
N THR A 10 -10.96 -28.70 -31.97
CA THR A 10 -9.92 -27.73 -31.62
C THR A 10 -10.46 -26.76 -30.58
N CYS A 11 -9.74 -26.58 -29.46
CA CYS A 11 -10.00 -25.49 -28.54
C CYS A 11 -9.59 -24.18 -29.22
N PRO A 12 -10.38 -23.10 -29.09
CA PRO A 12 -9.93 -21.79 -29.51
C PRO A 12 -8.66 -21.40 -28.75
N ASP A 13 -7.67 -20.88 -29.47
CA ASP A 13 -6.44 -20.39 -28.87
C ASP A 13 -6.76 -19.17 -27.97
N PRO A 14 -6.56 -19.24 -26.65
CA PRO A 14 -6.87 -18.14 -25.75
C PRO A 14 -6.08 -16.86 -26.05
N SER A 15 -4.94 -16.96 -26.77
CA SER A 15 -4.17 -15.79 -27.19
C SER A 15 -4.88 -14.96 -28.25
N THR A 16 -5.90 -15.50 -28.90
CA THR A 16 -6.73 -14.78 -29.92
C THR A 16 -7.89 -14.04 -29.29
N ASN A 17 -8.25 -14.36 -28.04
CA ASN A 17 -9.30 -13.68 -27.29
C ASN A 17 -8.73 -12.46 -26.57
N LYS A 18 -9.17 -11.27 -26.97
CA LYS A 18 -8.67 -10.01 -26.37
C LYS A 18 -8.98 -9.88 -24.89
N ASP A 19 -10.08 -10.43 -24.39
CA ASP A 19 -10.45 -10.37 -22.98
C ASP A 19 -9.54 -11.28 -22.14
N ASP A 20 -9.20 -12.48 -22.64
CA ASP A 20 -8.27 -13.39 -21.97
C ASP A 20 -6.85 -12.80 -21.90
N VAL A 21 -6.38 -12.22 -23.00
CA VAL A 21 -5.09 -11.52 -23.03
C VAL A 21 -5.08 -10.34 -22.06
N ALA A 22 -6.16 -9.55 -22.06
CA ALA A 22 -6.29 -8.41 -21.15
C ALA A 22 -6.31 -8.86 -19.67
N LEU A 23 -6.97 -9.97 -19.36
CA LEU A 23 -7.06 -10.51 -18.00
C LEU A 23 -5.68 -10.96 -17.49
N VAL A 24 -4.92 -11.69 -18.31
CA VAL A 24 -3.55 -12.13 -17.94
C VAL A 24 -2.61 -10.92 -17.73
N GLN A 25 -2.67 -9.93 -18.60
CA GLN A 25 -1.92 -8.69 -18.44
C GLN A 25 -2.31 -7.96 -17.16
N THR A 26 -3.59 -7.92 -16.84
CA THR A 26 -4.14 -7.26 -15.67
C THR A 26 -3.60 -7.83 -14.37
N GLN A 27 -3.38 -9.14 -14.27
CA GLN A 27 -2.80 -9.78 -13.08
C GLN A 27 -1.40 -9.21 -12.77
N SER A 28 -0.54 -9.12 -13.78
CA SER A 28 0.81 -8.55 -13.62
C SER A 28 0.78 -7.05 -13.28
N GLU A 29 -0.12 -6.30 -13.93
CA GLU A 29 -0.29 -4.87 -13.68
C GLU A 29 -0.86 -4.61 -12.27
N ALA A 30 -1.80 -5.41 -11.79
CA ALA A 30 -2.35 -5.33 -10.44
C ALA A 30 -1.27 -5.58 -9.39
N ALA A 31 -0.46 -6.61 -9.55
CA ALA A 31 0.67 -6.87 -8.67
C ALA A 31 1.66 -5.70 -8.63
N LYS A 32 2.00 -5.12 -9.80
CA LYS A 32 2.84 -3.92 -9.87
C LYS A 32 2.25 -2.74 -9.12
N ARG A 33 0.95 -2.45 -9.31
CA ARG A 33 0.27 -1.34 -8.63
C ARG A 33 0.30 -1.51 -7.12
N LEU A 34 0.04 -2.71 -6.61
CA LEU A 34 0.07 -2.99 -5.18
C LEU A 34 1.47 -2.77 -4.58
N ILE A 35 2.52 -3.22 -5.27
CA ILE A 35 3.92 -3.00 -4.86
C ILE A 35 4.26 -1.50 -4.91
N GLN A 36 3.89 -0.80 -5.99
CA GLN A 36 4.16 0.63 -6.14
C GLN A 36 3.47 1.46 -5.05
N HIS A 37 2.20 1.18 -4.76
CA HIS A 37 1.47 1.88 -3.70
C HIS A 37 2.05 1.60 -2.32
N ASN A 38 2.47 0.36 -2.04
CA ASN A 38 3.13 0.03 -0.78
C ASN A 38 4.44 0.82 -0.63
N THR A 39 5.29 0.77 -1.65
CA THR A 39 6.59 1.45 -1.65
C THR A 39 6.42 2.96 -1.56
N SER A 40 5.55 3.57 -2.39
CA SER A 40 5.35 5.02 -2.41
C SER A 40 4.83 5.56 -1.07
N THR A 41 3.90 4.87 -0.43
CA THR A 41 3.36 5.26 0.88
C THR A 41 4.46 5.35 1.94
N VAL A 42 5.35 4.34 2.01
CA VAL A 42 6.45 4.34 2.97
C VAL A 42 7.52 5.38 2.62
N LEU A 43 7.83 5.56 1.33
CA LEU A 43 8.75 6.61 0.87
C LEU A 43 8.22 8.01 1.21
N ASN A 44 6.92 8.26 1.02
CA ASN A 44 6.26 9.51 1.42
C ASN A 44 6.39 9.74 2.93
N ARG A 45 6.21 8.69 3.74
CA ARG A 45 6.43 8.79 5.19
C ARG A 45 7.87 9.15 5.52
N MET A 46 8.86 8.50 4.92
CA MET A 46 10.28 8.81 5.15
C MET A 46 10.62 10.25 4.72
N GLU A 47 10.09 10.71 3.59
CA GLU A 47 10.26 12.10 3.17
C GLU A 47 9.62 13.08 4.15
N TRP A 48 8.40 12.79 4.63
CA TRP A 48 7.73 13.60 5.63
C TRP A 48 8.54 13.68 6.94
N LEU A 49 9.10 12.57 7.40
CA LEU A 49 9.98 12.50 8.58
C LEU A 49 11.21 13.41 8.42
N ARG A 50 11.86 13.37 7.26
CA ARG A 50 13.03 14.23 6.96
C ARG A 50 12.69 15.72 6.98
N ARG A 51 11.53 16.08 6.41
CA ARG A 51 11.05 17.48 6.40
C ARG A 51 10.63 18.00 7.78
N ASN A 52 10.23 17.10 8.66
CA ASN A 52 9.73 17.44 9.99
C ASN A 52 10.66 17.00 11.12
N LYS A 53 11.94 16.80 10.82
CA LYS A 53 12.94 16.31 11.78
C LYS A 53 13.04 17.13 13.07
N GLU A 54 12.71 18.43 13.04
CA GLU A 54 12.75 19.33 14.19
C GLU A 54 11.48 19.23 15.06
N LYS A 55 10.44 18.56 14.58
CA LYS A 55 9.20 18.42 15.36
C LYS A 55 9.36 17.37 16.47
N LYS A 56 8.83 17.69 17.64
CA LYS A 56 8.78 16.81 18.80
C LYS A 56 7.83 15.63 18.56
N ASN A 57 6.67 15.90 17.99
CA ASN A 57 5.66 14.90 17.68
C ASN A 57 5.64 14.64 16.17
N LEU A 58 5.95 13.42 15.79
CA LEU A 58 5.98 12.96 14.39
C LEU A 58 4.75 12.11 14.03
N THR A 59 3.74 12.08 14.87
CA THR A 59 2.47 11.46 14.54
C THR A 59 1.79 12.22 13.42
N ASN A 60 1.33 11.49 12.41
CA ASN A 60 0.58 12.03 11.29
C ASN A 60 -0.58 11.09 10.95
N GLN A 61 -1.78 11.52 11.32
CA GLN A 61 -3.01 10.79 11.01
C GLN A 61 -3.89 11.67 10.14
N ASN A 62 -3.77 11.51 8.84
CA ASN A 62 -4.50 12.34 7.88
C ASN A 62 -5.91 11.83 7.59
N LEU A 63 -6.30 10.66 8.06
CA LEU A 63 -7.61 10.06 7.79
C LEU A 63 -8.24 9.49 9.05
N LYS A 64 -9.47 9.92 9.31
CA LYS A 64 -10.39 9.18 10.19
C LYS A 64 -11.00 8.07 9.35
N VAL A 65 -10.48 6.86 9.48
CA VAL A 65 -11.00 5.70 8.75
C VAL A 65 -11.95 4.94 9.65
N GLN A 66 -13.19 4.79 9.22
CA GLN A 66 -14.14 3.84 9.79
C GLN A 66 -14.18 2.61 8.89
N PHE A 67 -13.81 1.47 9.43
CA PHE A 67 -13.95 0.20 8.74
C PHE A 67 -15.33 -0.41 9.05
N SER A 68 -15.96 -0.98 8.04
CA SER A 68 -17.14 -1.82 8.24
C SER A 68 -16.80 -3.14 8.97
N ASN A 69 -15.53 -3.54 8.94
CA ASN A 69 -15.01 -4.69 9.65
C ASN A 69 -14.67 -4.34 11.10
N GLN A 70 -15.39 -4.95 12.05
CA GLN A 70 -15.26 -4.70 13.49
C GLN A 70 -13.86 -5.02 14.04
N SER A 71 -13.19 -6.05 13.50
CA SER A 71 -11.83 -6.42 13.92
C SER A 71 -10.80 -5.36 13.54
N LEU A 72 -10.92 -4.76 12.34
CA LEU A 72 -10.06 -3.66 11.89
C LEU A 72 -10.31 -2.39 12.70
N ASN A 73 -11.56 -2.07 13.01
CA ASN A 73 -11.90 -0.95 13.88
C ASN A 73 -11.33 -1.11 15.29
N SER A 74 -11.41 -2.33 15.86
CA SER A 74 -10.84 -2.64 17.17
C SER A 74 -9.33 -2.47 17.20
N LEU A 75 -8.64 -2.90 16.14
CA LEU A 75 -7.20 -2.78 15.99
C LEU A 75 -6.74 -1.32 15.88
N VAL A 76 -7.43 -0.53 15.06
CA VAL A 76 -7.15 0.92 14.93
C VAL A 76 -7.43 1.65 16.24
N ASN A 77 -8.53 1.33 16.92
CA ASN A 77 -8.87 1.94 18.21
C ASN A 77 -7.86 1.55 19.32
N SER A 78 -7.38 0.30 19.33
CA SER A 78 -6.34 -0.12 20.29
C SER A 78 -5.02 0.60 20.04
N LEU A 79 -4.60 0.75 18.80
CA LEU A 79 -3.41 1.53 18.44
C LEU A 79 -3.56 3.00 18.83
N ALA A 80 -4.71 3.61 18.56
CA ALA A 80 -5.01 4.98 18.92
C ALA A 80 -5.01 5.15 20.45
N SER A 81 -5.64 4.25 21.21
CA SER A 81 -5.68 4.32 22.67
C SER A 81 -4.31 4.16 23.31
N THR A 82 -3.48 3.26 22.80
CA THR A 82 -2.09 3.08 23.23
C THR A 82 -1.27 4.35 22.97
N TYR A 83 -1.50 5.01 21.84
CA TYR A 83 -0.86 6.28 21.51
C TYR A 83 -1.25 7.38 22.50
N PHE A 84 -2.56 7.57 22.77
CA PHE A 84 -3.02 8.59 23.70
C PHE A 84 -2.55 8.34 25.14
N ALA A 85 -2.47 7.08 25.57
CA ALA A 85 -1.93 6.73 26.88
C ALA A 85 -0.44 7.10 27.00
N ASN A 86 0.35 6.79 25.98
CA ASN A 86 1.77 7.14 25.95
C ASN A 86 2.02 8.65 25.80
N TYR A 87 1.17 9.38 25.06
CA TYR A 87 1.27 10.83 24.91
C TYR A 87 1.05 11.57 26.23
N ASN A 88 0.07 11.13 27.03
CA ASN A 88 -0.20 11.73 28.34
C ASN A 88 0.84 11.39 29.41
N SER A 89 1.62 10.32 29.21
CA SER A 89 2.68 9.89 30.14
C SER A 89 4.03 10.53 29.86
N SER A 90 4.25 11.12 28.71
CA SER A 90 5.57 11.63 28.28
C SER A 90 5.72 13.14 28.45
N ASN A 91 5.52 13.67 29.64
CA ASN A 91 6.01 15.00 30.02
C ASN A 91 7.53 15.03 30.29
N THR A 92 8.29 14.04 29.85
CA THR A 92 9.74 13.96 30.00
C THR A 92 10.45 14.49 28.77
N GLU A 93 11.43 15.35 28.99
CA GLU A 93 12.23 16.10 27.99
C GLU A 93 13.09 15.25 27.03
N ASN A 94 13.05 13.93 27.11
CA ASN A 94 13.82 13.04 26.25
C ASN A 94 13.03 12.67 24.99
N PHE A 95 13.41 13.28 23.85
CA PHE A 95 12.89 13.00 22.51
C PHE A 95 13.23 11.60 21.99
N ASP A 96 14.25 10.98 22.54
CA ASP A 96 14.69 9.66 22.20
C ASP A 96 13.73 8.63 22.80
N ASN A 97 13.14 7.81 21.94
CA ASN A 97 12.28 6.68 22.27
C ASN A 97 10.75 6.89 22.21
N VAL A 98 10.25 8.01 21.72
CA VAL A 98 8.80 8.16 21.49
C VAL A 98 8.39 7.41 20.23
N LEU A 99 7.39 6.53 20.34
CA LEU A 99 6.78 5.84 19.21
C LEU A 99 5.73 6.77 18.56
N ASN A 100 5.92 7.07 17.29
CA ASN A 100 5.00 7.90 16.51
C ASN A 100 4.14 7.03 15.62
N PHE A 101 2.83 7.24 15.61
CA PHE A 101 1.91 6.52 14.75
C PHE A 101 1.49 7.37 13.56
N TRP A 102 1.30 6.72 12.43
CA TRP A 102 0.84 7.38 11.23
C TRP A 102 -0.11 6.49 10.41
N SER A 103 -0.91 7.11 9.59
CA SER A 103 -1.81 6.42 8.67
C SER A 103 -1.91 7.18 7.35
N GLU A 104 -2.07 6.45 6.26
CA GLU A 104 -2.24 6.99 4.91
C GLU A 104 -3.24 6.14 4.13
N GLY A 105 -4.20 6.80 3.49
CA GLY A 105 -5.12 6.18 2.54
C GLY A 105 -4.70 6.48 1.10
N THR A 106 -4.97 5.56 0.19
CA THR A 106 -4.68 5.69 -1.23
C THR A 106 -5.91 5.30 -2.04
N ILE A 107 -6.29 6.12 -3.01
CA ILE A 107 -7.30 5.80 -4.02
C ILE A 107 -6.69 6.11 -5.38
N SER A 108 -6.76 5.16 -6.30
CA SER A 108 -6.30 5.35 -7.67
C SER A 108 -7.34 4.78 -8.63
N ILE A 109 -7.76 5.58 -9.58
CA ILE A 109 -8.75 5.19 -10.59
C ILE A 109 -8.12 5.41 -11.96
N GLY A 110 -8.19 4.40 -12.82
CA GLY A 110 -7.63 4.45 -14.16
C GLY A 110 -8.52 3.77 -15.20
N LYS A 111 -8.36 4.15 -16.46
CA LYS A 111 -8.98 3.50 -17.60
C LYS A 111 -7.99 3.38 -18.75
N THR A 112 -7.91 2.20 -19.34
CA THR A 112 -7.15 1.95 -20.58
C THR A 112 -8.12 1.58 -21.67
N GLY A 113 -8.01 2.18 -22.83
CA GLY A 113 -8.86 1.87 -24.00
C GLY A 113 -8.50 0.54 -24.65
N ASP A 114 -9.35 0.11 -25.60
CA ASP A 114 -9.09 -1.05 -26.43
C ASP A 114 -7.83 -0.88 -27.28
N THR A 115 -7.10 -1.96 -27.44
CA THR A 115 -5.98 -2.06 -28.37
C THR A 115 -6.26 -3.13 -29.44
N LYS A 116 -5.33 -3.30 -30.38
CA LYS A 116 -5.42 -4.37 -31.38
C LYS A 116 -5.45 -5.77 -30.73
N PHE A 117 -4.77 -5.93 -29.57
CA PHE A 117 -4.52 -7.24 -28.95
C PHE A 117 -5.14 -7.41 -27.57
N SER A 118 -5.68 -6.36 -26.94
CA SER A 118 -6.18 -6.39 -25.58
C SER A 118 -7.41 -5.49 -25.44
N SER A 119 -8.41 -5.96 -24.72
CA SER A 119 -9.62 -5.22 -24.39
C SER A 119 -9.36 -4.07 -23.43
N SER A 120 -10.29 -3.11 -23.37
CA SER A 120 -10.27 -2.00 -22.43
C SER A 120 -10.29 -2.49 -20.98
N LYS A 121 -9.67 -1.72 -20.11
CA LYS A 121 -9.61 -2.01 -18.68
C LYS A 121 -10.02 -0.79 -17.87
N LYS A 122 -10.83 -0.99 -16.85
CA LYS A 122 -11.15 0.03 -15.85
C LYS A 122 -10.62 -0.46 -14.50
N VAL A 123 -9.82 0.35 -13.87
CA VAL A 123 -9.07 -0.01 -12.67
C VAL A 123 -9.49 0.89 -11.51
N SER A 124 -9.74 0.30 -10.35
CA SER A 124 -9.95 0.99 -9.09
C SER A 124 -9.07 0.34 -8.02
N THR A 125 -8.06 1.06 -7.58
CA THR A 125 -7.17 0.60 -6.50
C THR A 125 -7.43 1.44 -5.26
N THR A 126 -7.72 0.78 -4.15
CA THR A 126 -7.86 1.40 -2.84
C THR A 126 -6.87 0.77 -1.87
N GLY A 127 -6.42 1.53 -0.91
CA GLY A 127 -5.52 1.00 0.10
C GLY A 127 -5.43 1.86 1.33
N PHE A 128 -5.11 1.21 2.44
CA PHE A 128 -4.91 1.85 3.73
C PHE A 128 -3.66 1.31 4.40
N THR A 129 -2.82 2.22 4.87
CA THR A 129 -1.57 1.91 5.55
C THR A 129 -1.60 2.49 6.95
N ILE A 130 -1.17 1.70 7.91
CA ILE A 130 -0.86 2.14 9.27
C ILE A 130 0.59 1.83 9.56
N GLY A 131 1.24 2.71 10.28
CA GLY A 131 2.64 2.49 10.64
C GLY A 131 3.00 3.13 11.98
N ALA A 132 4.13 2.70 12.47
CA ALA A 132 4.74 3.25 13.67
C ALA A 132 6.24 3.43 13.42
N ASP A 133 6.78 4.54 13.89
CA ASP A 133 8.20 4.83 13.80
C ASP A 133 8.74 5.49 15.07
N LYS A 134 10.04 5.38 15.22
CA LYS A 134 10.77 5.84 16.38
C LYS A 134 12.05 6.55 15.95
N ARG A 135 12.36 7.65 16.64
CA ARG A 135 13.63 8.34 16.50
C ARG A 135 14.62 7.80 17.52
N ASN A 136 15.84 7.54 17.10
CA ASN A 136 16.97 7.19 17.95
C ASN A 136 17.93 8.40 18.12
N ALA A 137 18.88 8.30 19.07
CA ALA A 137 19.81 9.37 19.43
C ALA A 137 20.58 10.01 18.25
N ASP A 138 20.87 9.25 17.20
CA ASP A 138 21.60 9.74 16.01
C ASP A 138 20.68 10.34 14.91
N ASN A 139 19.48 10.76 15.26
CA ASN A 139 18.44 11.14 14.30
C ASN A 139 18.09 10.04 13.29
N LEU A 140 18.44 8.80 13.62
CA LEU A 140 18.05 7.63 12.88
C LEU A 140 16.57 7.33 13.14
N MET A 141 15.78 7.32 12.08
CA MET A 141 14.37 6.97 12.13
C MET A 141 14.18 5.55 11.65
N ARG A 142 13.50 4.72 12.44
CA ARG A 142 13.12 3.35 12.08
C ARG A 142 11.65 3.14 12.28
N GLY A 143 11.03 2.41 11.36
CA GLY A 143 9.60 2.14 11.46
C GLY A 143 9.18 0.85 10.78
N ILE A 144 7.93 0.52 11.06
CA ILE A 144 7.21 -0.57 10.44
C ILE A 144 5.88 -0.05 9.89
N ALA A 145 5.41 -0.64 8.83
CA ALA A 145 4.12 -0.33 8.25
C ALA A 145 3.39 -1.60 7.82
N ILE A 146 2.07 -1.57 7.96
CA ILE A 146 1.17 -2.60 7.47
C ILE A 146 0.20 -1.93 6.51
N ARG A 147 0.06 -2.49 5.30
CA ARG A 147 -0.85 -1.99 4.28
C ARG A 147 -1.84 -3.06 3.88
N PHE A 148 -3.11 -2.65 3.80
CA PHE A 148 -4.20 -3.38 3.19
C PHE A 148 -4.50 -2.73 1.84
N GLY A 149 -4.54 -3.51 0.78
CA GLY A 149 -4.86 -3.04 -0.57
C GLY A 149 -5.94 -3.86 -1.22
N ASN A 150 -6.78 -3.21 -2.02
CA ASN A 150 -7.77 -3.82 -2.88
C ASN A 150 -7.63 -3.23 -4.29
N ASP A 151 -7.60 -4.09 -5.28
CA ASP A 151 -7.45 -3.72 -6.70
C ASP A 151 -8.55 -4.42 -7.50
N ASP A 152 -9.52 -3.63 -7.96
CA ASP A 152 -10.67 -4.09 -8.74
C ASP A 152 -10.46 -3.68 -10.20
N VAL A 153 -10.51 -4.62 -11.12
CA VAL A 153 -10.33 -4.37 -12.54
C VAL A 153 -11.43 -5.02 -13.36
N ASP A 154 -12.21 -4.20 -14.04
CA ASP A 154 -13.17 -4.63 -15.06
C ASP A 154 -12.44 -4.71 -16.42
N VAL A 155 -12.62 -5.81 -17.17
CA VAL A 155 -11.98 -6.06 -18.45
C VAL A 155 -13.04 -6.26 -19.53
N GLY A 156 -12.91 -5.53 -20.65
CA GLY A 156 -13.79 -5.63 -21.80
C GLY A 156 -15.22 -5.21 -21.53
N SER A 157 -16.15 -5.74 -22.32
CA SER A 157 -17.59 -5.48 -22.22
C SER A 157 -18.40 -6.70 -21.80
N VAL A 158 -17.76 -7.86 -21.67
CA VAL A 158 -18.43 -9.17 -21.45
C VAL A 158 -18.46 -9.56 -19.97
N GLY A 159 -17.93 -8.71 -19.08
CA GLY A 159 -18.00 -8.92 -17.63
C GLY A 159 -16.83 -9.71 -17.04
N SER A 160 -15.69 -9.79 -17.72
CA SER A 160 -14.46 -10.30 -17.12
C SER A 160 -13.94 -9.31 -16.09
N ALA A 161 -13.61 -9.78 -14.88
CA ALA A 161 -13.12 -8.96 -13.79
C ALA A 161 -11.98 -9.64 -13.05
N LEU A 162 -11.12 -8.84 -12.42
CA LEU A 162 -10.09 -9.30 -11.50
C LEU A 162 -10.20 -8.51 -10.19
N ASP A 163 -10.45 -9.21 -9.11
CA ASP A 163 -10.42 -8.65 -7.76
C ASP A 163 -9.19 -9.20 -7.05
N MET A 164 -8.31 -8.30 -6.61
CA MET A 164 -7.11 -8.67 -5.88
C MET A 164 -7.06 -7.96 -4.53
N ARG A 165 -6.80 -8.70 -3.48
CA ARG A 165 -6.58 -8.17 -2.14
C ARG A 165 -5.15 -8.44 -1.71
N SER A 166 -4.55 -7.48 -1.03
CA SER A 166 -3.17 -7.60 -0.54
C SER A 166 -3.05 -7.19 0.91
N LEU A 167 -2.14 -7.85 1.59
CA LEU A 167 -1.62 -7.47 2.88
C LEU A 167 -0.10 -7.41 2.75
N SER A 168 0.49 -6.29 3.11
CA SER A 168 1.94 -6.14 3.08
C SER A 168 2.48 -5.61 4.39
N PHE A 169 3.69 -6.05 4.73
CA PHE A 169 4.46 -5.60 5.87
C PHE A 169 5.73 -4.95 5.34
N THR A 170 6.08 -3.79 5.87
CA THR A 170 7.27 -3.07 5.43
C THR A 170 8.07 -2.58 6.62
N PHE A 171 9.35 -2.87 6.60
CA PHE A 171 10.36 -2.26 7.45
C PHE A 171 10.99 -1.08 6.73
N TYR A 172 11.23 0.03 7.42
CA TYR A 172 11.92 1.16 6.82
C TYR A 172 12.84 1.85 7.82
N GLU A 173 13.89 2.45 7.27
CA GLU A 173 14.88 3.20 8.01
C GLU A 173 15.35 4.40 7.18
N THR A 174 15.44 5.57 7.80
CA THR A 174 16.07 6.75 7.18
C THR A 174 17.13 7.32 8.13
N LYS A 175 18.36 7.43 7.65
CA LYS A 175 19.53 7.90 8.39
C LYS A 175 20.13 9.12 7.73
N PRO A 176 20.31 10.27 8.45
CA PRO A 176 21.03 11.40 7.91
C PRO A 176 22.52 11.06 7.71
N LYS A 177 23.08 11.46 6.56
CA LYS A 177 24.49 11.33 6.19
C LYS A 177 25.15 12.69 5.93
N GLY A 178 24.88 13.70 6.79
CA GLY A 178 25.43 15.05 6.64
C GLY A 178 24.88 15.80 5.40
N ASN A 179 25.03 17.12 5.37
CA ASN A 179 24.75 17.99 4.21
C ASN A 179 23.48 17.65 3.40
N ASN A 180 22.34 17.46 4.06
CA ASN A 180 21.04 17.14 3.44
C ASN A 180 21.02 15.81 2.65
N LYS A 181 21.97 14.91 2.91
CA LYS A 181 21.96 13.55 2.36
C LYS A 181 21.37 12.58 3.38
N PHE A 182 20.62 11.60 2.86
CA PHE A 182 20.00 10.57 3.68
C PHE A 182 20.29 9.19 3.05
N LEU A 183 20.39 8.20 3.89
CA LEU A 183 20.39 6.80 3.49
C LEU A 183 19.04 6.21 3.90
N ASP A 184 18.29 5.76 2.92
CA ASP A 184 16.99 5.14 3.11
C ASP A 184 17.09 3.64 2.82
N ASN A 185 16.66 2.83 3.77
CA ASN A 185 16.53 1.38 3.63
C ASN A 185 15.06 1.00 3.74
N LEU A 186 14.62 0.13 2.85
CA LEU A 186 13.25 -0.38 2.81
C LEU A 186 13.28 -1.86 2.49
N ALA A 187 12.55 -2.67 3.28
CA ALA A 187 12.37 -4.10 3.08
C ALA A 187 10.93 -4.51 3.41
N GLY A 188 10.32 -5.34 2.55
CA GLY A 188 8.94 -5.81 2.72
C GLY A 188 8.62 -6.99 1.83
#